data_8d48fe4f0f72eb13d46bfcc1cf410d08
#
_entry.id   8d48fe4f0f72eb13d46bfcc1cf410d08
#
_cell.length_a   1.000
_cell.length_b   1.000
_cell.length_c   1.000
_cell.angle_alpha   90.00
_cell.angle_beta   90.00
_cell.angle_gamma   90.00
#
_symmetry.space_group_name_H-M   'P 1'
#
loop_
_entity.id
_entity.type
_entity.pdbx_description
1 polymer ?
#
loop_
_entity_poly.entity_id
_entity_poly.type
_entity_poly.pdbx_seq_one_letter_code
_entity_poly.pdbx_strand_id
1 'polypeptide(L)'
;GDEYELHPKFSVGKEVVAKKMVRDNALLLSVAAQFNESVSVEIMGWLANTTIVLGSSDERIWEMAIAQIDDPSMKRRIVEFARFADFGIDDIRKVDNTVISSHQQYDEEGNATKTVTFPFRVNESEGTIKYFSLAYPIIDALDHGKRLVVDEFDSKMHPLLTSRII
;
A
#
# COMPACT_ATOMS: atom_id res chain seq x y z
N GLY A 1 -34.59 -3.18 19.37
CA GLY A 1 -33.27 -3.14 19.95
C GLY A 1 -32.57 -4.43 19.59
N ASP A 2 -31.30 -4.31 19.15
CA ASP A 2 -30.52 -5.46 18.72
C ASP A 2 -30.28 -6.37 19.93
N GLU A 3 -30.73 -7.62 19.84
CA GLU A 3 -30.49 -8.62 20.87
C GLU A 3 -29.13 -9.26 20.61
N TYR A 4 -28.14 -9.02 21.52
CA TYR A 4 -26.82 -9.60 21.40
C TYR A 4 -26.80 -11.00 22.02
N GLU A 5 -26.51 -12.02 21.23
CA GLU A 5 -26.15 -13.34 21.73
C GLU A 5 -24.64 -13.39 22.03
N LEU A 6 -24.25 -13.36 23.29
CA LEU A 6 -22.87 -13.26 23.71
C LEU A 6 -22.37 -14.55 24.37
N HIS A 7 -21.22 -15.02 23.91
CA HIS A 7 -20.58 -16.21 24.48
C HIS A 7 -20.33 -16.03 26.00
N PRO A 8 -20.53 -17.07 26.83
CA PRO A 8 -20.33 -16.98 28.29
C PRO A 8 -18.97 -16.41 28.74
N LYS A 9 -17.92 -16.71 28.03
CA LYS A 9 -16.55 -16.26 28.35
C LYS A 9 -16.26 -14.78 27.95
N PHE A 10 -17.17 -14.13 27.23
CA PHE A 10 -17.02 -12.73 26.80
C PHE A 10 -17.59 -11.80 27.87
N SER A 11 -16.97 -11.80 29.06
CA SER A 11 -17.46 -11.09 30.25
C SER A 11 -17.49 -9.57 30.06
N VAL A 12 -16.43 -8.99 29.53
CA VAL A 12 -16.32 -7.54 29.25
C VAL A 12 -17.38 -7.12 28.23
N GLY A 13 -17.58 -7.89 27.17
CA GLY A 13 -18.62 -7.60 26.17
C GLY A 13 -20.03 -7.60 26.78
N LYS A 14 -20.32 -8.54 27.69
CA LYS A 14 -21.60 -8.56 28.45
C LYS A 14 -21.79 -7.33 29.29
N GLU A 15 -20.74 -6.90 30.00
CA GLU A 15 -20.79 -5.70 30.84
C GLU A 15 -21.00 -4.44 30.00
N VAL A 16 -20.30 -4.30 28.89
CA VAL A 16 -20.41 -3.17 27.97
C VAL A 16 -21.82 -3.07 27.37
N VAL A 17 -22.42 -4.20 26.98
CA VAL A 17 -23.82 -4.24 26.48
C VAL A 17 -24.80 -3.93 27.58
N ALA A 18 -24.69 -4.57 28.75
CA ALA A 18 -25.58 -4.36 29.89
C ALA A 18 -25.61 -2.90 30.35
N LYS A 19 -24.45 -2.22 30.31
CA LYS A 19 -24.32 -0.78 30.64
C LYS A 19 -24.68 0.15 29.48
N LYS A 20 -25.15 -0.36 28.34
CA LYS A 20 -25.50 0.41 27.13
C LYS A 20 -24.36 1.33 26.66
N MET A 21 -23.13 0.83 26.71
CA MET A 21 -21.93 1.61 26.33
C MET A 21 -21.65 1.55 24.83
N VAL A 22 -22.29 0.66 24.10
CA VAL A 22 -22.20 0.54 22.64
C VAL A 22 -23.19 1.52 22.01
N ARG A 23 -22.68 2.50 21.27
CA ARG A 23 -23.52 3.42 20.49
C ARG A 23 -23.98 2.77 19.21
N ASP A 24 -25.08 3.25 18.62
CA ASP A 24 -25.66 2.68 17.37
C ASP A 24 -24.69 2.67 16.18
N ASN A 25 -23.69 3.55 16.18
CA ASN A 25 -22.64 3.66 15.16
C ASN A 25 -21.29 3.06 15.57
N ALA A 26 -21.26 2.27 16.64
CA ALA A 26 -20.03 1.64 17.14
C ALA A 26 -20.12 0.12 17.09
N LEU A 27 -19.00 -0.52 16.74
CA LEU A 27 -18.89 -1.98 16.83
C LEU A 27 -18.61 -2.40 18.27
N LEU A 28 -19.36 -3.39 18.76
CA LEU A 28 -19.12 -3.99 20.07
C LEU A 28 -17.65 -4.41 20.27
N LEU A 29 -17.03 -4.97 19.23
CA LEU A 29 -15.62 -5.35 19.23
C LEU A 29 -14.68 -4.17 19.57
N SER A 30 -14.89 -3.02 18.93
CA SER A 30 -14.05 -1.83 19.15
C SER A 30 -14.27 -1.24 20.55
N VAL A 31 -15.49 -1.29 21.06
CA VAL A 31 -15.80 -0.83 22.43
C VAL A 31 -15.20 -1.77 23.46
N ALA A 32 -15.36 -3.09 23.29
CA ALA A 32 -14.79 -4.08 24.22
C ALA A 32 -13.24 -4.00 24.26
N ALA A 33 -12.59 -3.72 23.11
CA ALA A 33 -11.16 -3.49 23.06
C ALA A 33 -10.71 -2.27 23.89
N GLN A 34 -11.48 -1.19 23.93
CA GLN A 34 -11.21 -0.02 24.77
C GLN A 34 -11.27 -0.35 26.27
N PHE A 35 -12.00 -1.40 26.65
CA PHE A 35 -12.04 -1.94 28.01
C PHE A 35 -11.07 -3.11 28.24
N ASN A 36 -10.03 -3.22 27.38
CA ASN A 36 -8.98 -4.22 27.51
C ASN A 36 -9.48 -5.68 27.44
N GLU A 37 -10.58 -5.94 26.74
CA GLU A 37 -10.98 -7.32 26.46
C GLU A 37 -9.94 -7.95 25.52
N SER A 38 -9.31 -9.04 25.98
CA SER A 38 -8.08 -9.58 25.36
C SER A 38 -8.25 -9.99 23.90
N VAL A 39 -9.33 -10.70 23.59
CA VAL A 39 -9.59 -11.16 22.21
C VAL A 39 -9.94 -9.97 21.29
N SER A 40 -10.72 -9.03 21.80
CA SER A 40 -11.07 -7.80 21.07
C SER A 40 -9.83 -6.94 20.78
N VAL A 41 -8.92 -6.79 21.74
CA VAL A 41 -7.65 -6.09 21.56
C VAL A 41 -6.81 -6.78 20.49
N GLU A 42 -6.69 -8.11 20.52
CA GLU A 42 -5.95 -8.87 19.54
C GLU A 42 -6.53 -8.73 18.14
N ILE A 43 -7.86 -8.84 17.99
CA ILE A 43 -8.54 -8.68 16.69
C ILE A 43 -8.40 -7.24 16.19
N MET A 44 -8.56 -6.22 17.05
CA MET A 44 -8.38 -4.83 16.66
C MET A 44 -6.94 -4.54 16.25
N GLY A 45 -5.95 -5.10 16.95
CA GLY A 45 -4.54 -5.03 16.56
C GLY A 45 -4.28 -5.71 15.22
N TRP A 46 -4.94 -6.86 14.99
CA TRP A 46 -4.86 -7.54 13.70
C TRP A 46 -5.44 -6.68 12.57
N LEU A 47 -6.59 -6.04 12.76
CA LEU A 47 -7.19 -5.13 11.78
C LEU A 47 -6.33 -3.87 11.57
N ALA A 48 -5.83 -3.28 12.63
CA ALA A 48 -4.97 -2.09 12.57
C ALA A 48 -3.66 -2.33 11.78
N ASN A 49 -3.18 -3.58 11.74
CA ASN A 49 -2.00 -3.99 10.97
C ASN A 49 -2.32 -4.40 9.52
N THR A 50 -3.43 -3.87 8.98
CA THR A 50 -3.87 -4.10 7.61
C THR A 50 -3.85 -2.79 6.83
N THR A 51 -3.08 -2.76 5.76
CA THR A 51 -3.11 -1.64 4.80
C THR A 51 -4.17 -1.93 3.73
N ILE A 52 -5.11 -1.00 3.57
CA ILE A 52 -6.16 -1.09 2.54
C ILE A 52 -5.89 -0.03 1.49
N VAL A 53 -5.75 -0.47 0.25
CA VAL A 53 -5.63 0.36 -0.94
C VAL A 53 -6.91 0.20 -1.75
N LEU A 54 -7.72 1.25 -1.83
CA LEU A 54 -8.94 1.27 -2.62
C LEU A 54 -8.61 1.66 -4.07
N GLY A 55 -9.41 1.24 -5.03
CA GLY A 55 -9.21 1.56 -6.45
C GLY A 55 -9.15 3.07 -6.76
N SER A 56 -9.79 3.91 -5.93
CA SER A 56 -9.71 5.37 -5.99
C SER A 56 -8.49 5.98 -5.28
N SER A 57 -7.62 5.18 -4.70
CA SER A 57 -6.50 5.64 -3.84
C SER A 57 -5.17 5.82 -4.57
N ASP A 58 -5.17 5.90 -5.91
CA ASP A 58 -3.95 6.00 -6.73
C ASP A 58 -3.03 7.15 -6.26
N GLU A 59 -3.60 8.32 -5.93
CA GLU A 59 -2.83 9.46 -5.44
C GLU A 59 -2.17 9.18 -4.09
N ARG A 60 -2.91 8.58 -3.18
CA ARG A 60 -2.38 8.26 -1.84
C ARG A 60 -1.22 7.29 -1.88
N ILE A 61 -1.32 6.20 -2.66
CA ILE A 61 -0.22 5.23 -2.78
C ILE A 61 0.97 5.81 -3.53
N TRP A 62 0.74 6.70 -4.50
CA TRP A 62 1.77 7.47 -5.15
C TRP A 62 2.54 8.33 -4.14
N GLU A 63 1.84 9.13 -3.33
CA GLU A 63 2.45 9.95 -2.28
C GLU A 63 3.25 9.11 -1.27
N MET A 64 2.72 7.95 -0.88
CA MET A 64 3.43 7.01 -0.01
C MET A 64 4.75 6.54 -0.64
N ALA A 65 4.74 6.17 -1.92
CA ALA A 65 5.93 5.70 -2.62
C ALA A 65 6.98 6.81 -2.76
N ILE A 66 6.57 8.02 -3.18
CA ILE A 66 7.52 9.13 -3.36
C ILE A 66 8.07 9.68 -2.04
N ALA A 67 7.36 9.54 -0.93
CA ALA A 67 7.87 9.90 0.39
C ALA A 67 9.08 9.05 0.80
N GLN A 68 9.21 7.85 0.24
CA GLN A 68 10.28 6.92 0.57
C GLN A 68 11.51 7.03 -0.35
N ILE A 69 11.45 7.81 -1.42
CA ILE A 69 12.56 7.97 -2.37
C ILE A 69 13.76 8.67 -1.73
N ASP A 70 13.55 9.43 -0.67
CA ASP A 70 14.63 10.12 0.04
C ASP A 70 15.47 9.17 0.93
N ASP A 71 14.95 7.98 1.26
CA ASP A 71 15.73 6.91 1.90
C ASP A 71 16.45 6.09 0.84
N PRO A 72 17.82 6.05 0.83
CA PRO A 72 18.57 5.37 -0.22
C PRO A 72 18.31 3.86 -0.31
N SER A 73 18.00 3.21 0.81
CA SER A 73 17.72 1.77 0.86
C SER A 73 16.36 1.47 0.25
N MET A 74 15.34 2.19 0.68
CA MET A 74 13.98 2.03 0.16
C MET A 74 13.88 2.47 -1.30
N LYS A 75 14.52 3.59 -1.67
CA LYS A 75 14.62 4.04 -3.07
C LYS A 75 15.11 2.93 -3.99
N ARG A 76 16.22 2.26 -3.63
CA ARG A 76 16.79 1.17 -4.42
C ARG A 76 15.76 0.09 -4.69
N ARG A 77 15.06 -0.35 -3.67
CA ARG A 77 14.03 -1.40 -3.78
C ARG A 77 12.83 -0.96 -4.62
N ILE A 78 12.40 0.29 -4.46
CA ILE A 78 11.30 0.87 -5.27
C ILE A 78 11.71 0.96 -6.74
N VAL A 79 12.94 1.39 -7.04
CA VAL A 79 13.46 1.45 -8.42
C VAL A 79 13.58 0.06 -9.02
N GLU A 80 14.12 -0.91 -8.27
CA GLU A 80 14.19 -2.30 -8.70
C GLU A 80 12.79 -2.87 -9.00
N PHE A 81 11.81 -2.56 -8.16
CA PHE A 81 10.43 -2.96 -8.38
C PHE A 81 9.86 -2.30 -9.65
N ALA A 82 10.06 -1.00 -9.85
CA ALA A 82 9.56 -0.25 -11.01
C ALA A 82 10.15 -0.76 -12.34
N ARG A 83 11.40 -1.22 -12.34
CA ARG A 83 12.06 -1.83 -13.52
C ARG A 83 11.35 -3.06 -14.06
N PHE A 84 10.55 -3.75 -13.27
CA PHE A 84 9.71 -4.85 -13.77
C PHE A 84 8.55 -4.37 -14.64
N ALA A 85 8.08 -3.12 -14.43
CA ALA A 85 7.06 -2.51 -15.28
C ALA A 85 7.65 -1.93 -16.57
N ASP A 86 8.81 -1.32 -16.43
CA ASP A 86 9.55 -0.75 -17.56
C ASP A 86 11.06 -0.94 -17.36
N PHE A 87 11.66 -1.82 -18.12
CA PHE A 87 13.10 -2.12 -18.10
C PHE A 87 13.96 -0.92 -18.50
N GLY A 88 13.38 0.11 -19.13
CA GLY A 88 14.08 1.34 -19.48
C GLY A 88 14.33 2.26 -18.30
N ILE A 89 13.61 2.11 -17.18
CA ILE A 89 13.81 2.94 -15.99
C ILE A 89 15.13 2.56 -15.31
N ASP A 90 16.06 3.50 -15.26
CA ASP A 90 17.35 3.34 -14.61
C ASP A 90 17.38 3.92 -13.20
N ASP A 91 16.76 5.09 -13.01
CA ASP A 91 16.63 5.74 -11.70
C ASP A 91 15.33 6.54 -11.60
N ILE A 92 14.88 6.76 -10.37
CA ILE A 92 13.76 7.64 -10.04
C ILE A 92 14.20 8.57 -8.92
N ARG A 93 13.98 9.88 -9.08
CA ARG A 93 14.40 10.89 -8.11
C ARG A 93 13.40 12.04 -8.02
N LYS A 94 13.42 12.73 -6.90
CA LYS A 94 12.75 14.02 -6.75
C LYS A 94 13.66 15.14 -7.18
N VAL A 95 13.11 16.09 -7.94
CA VAL A 95 13.74 17.38 -8.25
C VAL A 95 12.66 18.43 -7.97
N ASP A 96 12.88 19.22 -6.96
CA ASP A 96 11.88 20.13 -6.42
C ASP A 96 10.55 19.40 -6.09
N ASN A 97 9.46 19.78 -6.73
CA ASN A 97 8.15 19.14 -6.56
C ASN A 97 7.82 18.10 -7.65
N THR A 98 8.81 17.71 -8.47
CA THR A 98 8.60 16.80 -9.59
C THR A 98 9.37 15.50 -9.37
N VAL A 99 8.71 14.38 -9.63
CA VAL A 99 9.37 13.07 -9.71
C VAL A 99 9.83 12.87 -11.14
N ILE A 100 11.08 12.50 -11.30
CA ILE A 100 11.75 12.30 -12.59
C ILE A 100 12.20 10.86 -12.70
N SER A 101 11.88 10.20 -13.84
CA SER A 101 12.51 8.95 -14.27
C SER A 101 13.73 9.23 -15.14
N SER A 102 14.73 8.37 -15.05
CA SER A 102 15.90 8.37 -15.89
C SER A 102 15.93 7.09 -16.72
N HIS A 103 16.18 7.22 -18.02
CA HIS A 103 16.23 6.10 -18.95
C HIS A 103 17.56 6.09 -19.69
N GLN A 104 18.18 4.91 -19.80
CA GLN A 104 19.39 4.73 -20.60
C GLN A 104 19.00 4.55 -22.06
N GLN A 105 19.59 5.34 -22.96
CA GLN A 105 19.49 5.12 -24.40
C GLN A 105 20.65 4.26 -24.89
N TYR A 106 20.38 3.46 -25.90
CA TYR A 106 21.34 2.57 -26.53
C TYR A 106 21.44 2.89 -28.02
N ASP A 107 22.60 2.67 -28.61
CA ASP A 107 22.81 2.72 -30.06
C ASP A 107 22.35 1.43 -30.76
N GLU A 108 22.52 1.37 -32.08
CA GLU A 108 22.13 0.18 -32.88
C GLU A 108 22.97 -1.06 -32.52
N GLU A 109 24.16 -0.87 -31.98
CA GLU A 109 25.06 -1.92 -31.51
C GLU A 109 24.77 -2.36 -30.08
N GLY A 110 23.81 -1.71 -29.38
CA GLY A 110 23.43 -2.02 -28.00
C GLY A 110 24.32 -1.40 -26.94
N ASN A 111 25.18 -0.43 -27.30
CA ASN A 111 26.01 0.28 -26.34
C ASN A 111 25.23 1.44 -25.70
N ALA A 112 25.38 1.64 -24.40
CA ALA A 112 24.77 2.74 -23.69
C ALA A 112 25.35 4.08 -24.19
N THR A 113 24.50 5.00 -24.63
CA THR A 113 24.91 6.28 -25.21
C THR A 113 24.70 7.44 -24.25
N LYS A 114 23.49 7.67 -23.80
CA LYS A 114 23.17 8.76 -22.88
C LYS A 114 21.98 8.39 -21.98
N THR A 115 21.93 9.05 -20.82
CA THR A 115 20.76 9.01 -19.94
C THR A 115 19.84 10.18 -20.28
N VAL A 116 18.57 9.90 -20.49
CA VAL A 116 17.50 10.90 -20.67
C VAL A 116 16.60 10.89 -19.45
N THR A 117 16.10 12.06 -19.10
CA THR A 117 15.22 12.20 -17.93
C THR A 117 13.88 12.77 -18.33
N PHE A 118 12.81 12.26 -17.71
CA PHE A 118 11.45 12.65 -18.00
C PHE A 118 10.67 12.91 -16.70
N PRO A 119 9.72 13.86 -16.69
CA PRO A 119 8.72 13.93 -15.64
C PRO A 119 7.91 12.63 -15.60
N PHE A 120 8.01 11.89 -14.49
CA PHE A 120 7.48 10.53 -14.37
C PHE A 120 5.99 10.43 -14.71
N ARG A 121 5.15 11.26 -14.10
CA ARG A 121 3.69 11.24 -14.32
C ARG A 121 3.25 11.67 -15.72
N VAL A 122 4.11 12.34 -16.47
CA VAL A 122 3.78 12.86 -17.81
C VAL A 122 4.17 11.87 -18.90
N ASN A 123 5.26 11.17 -18.70
CA ASN A 123 5.90 10.38 -19.75
C ASN A 123 5.77 8.87 -19.56
N GLU A 124 5.59 8.42 -18.33
CA GLU A 124 5.37 6.99 -18.07
C GLU A 124 3.92 6.58 -18.35
N SER A 125 3.74 5.30 -18.66
CA SER A 125 2.39 4.75 -18.84
C SER A 125 1.61 4.72 -17.51
N GLU A 126 0.27 4.78 -17.56
CA GLU A 126 -0.56 4.64 -16.37
C GLU A 126 -0.29 3.32 -15.63
N GLY A 127 0.01 2.25 -16.36
CA GLY A 127 0.39 0.98 -15.77
C GLY A 127 1.72 1.04 -15.02
N THR A 128 2.72 1.73 -15.57
CA THR A 128 4.02 1.97 -14.91
C THR A 128 3.83 2.81 -13.65
N ILE A 129 3.02 3.86 -13.73
CA ILE A 129 2.71 4.72 -12.58
C ILE A 129 2.02 3.93 -11.47
N LYS A 130 1.02 3.12 -11.81
CA LYS A 130 0.30 2.27 -10.85
C LYS A 130 1.24 1.25 -10.20
N TYR A 131 2.06 0.57 -11.02
CA TYR A 131 3.02 -0.41 -10.56
C TYR A 131 4.04 0.19 -9.58
N PHE A 132 4.64 1.32 -9.94
CA PHE A 132 5.53 2.09 -9.06
C PHE A 132 4.83 2.49 -7.76
N SER A 133 3.60 2.97 -7.82
CA SER A 133 2.84 3.41 -6.64
C SER A 133 2.57 2.27 -5.66
N LEU A 134 2.40 1.05 -6.16
CA LEU A 134 2.21 -0.16 -5.33
C LEU A 134 3.51 -0.67 -4.71
N ALA A 135 4.68 -0.22 -5.17
CA ALA A 135 5.97 -0.72 -4.69
C ALA A 135 6.11 -0.60 -3.17
N TYR A 136 5.91 0.60 -2.62
CA TYR A 136 6.09 0.80 -1.18
C TYR A 136 5.09 0.03 -0.31
N PRO A 137 3.76 0.09 -0.55
CA PRO A 137 2.81 -0.72 0.22
C PRO A 137 3.12 -2.22 0.21
N ILE A 138 3.59 -2.75 -0.92
CA ILE A 138 3.96 -4.17 -1.04
C ILE A 138 5.23 -4.45 -0.25
N ILE A 139 6.29 -3.65 -0.43
CA ILE A 139 7.55 -3.78 0.28
C ILE A 139 7.33 -3.69 1.79
N ASP A 140 6.58 -2.70 2.25
CA ASP A 140 6.27 -2.50 3.67
C ASP A 140 5.47 -3.67 4.26
N ALA A 141 4.53 -4.22 3.51
CA ALA A 141 3.77 -5.39 3.94
C ALA A 141 4.66 -6.64 4.09
N LEU A 142 5.57 -6.87 3.15
CA LEU A 142 6.50 -8.00 3.19
C LEU A 142 7.51 -7.87 4.33
N ASP A 143 8.08 -6.69 4.53
CA ASP A 143 9.10 -6.45 5.55
C ASP A 143 8.57 -6.58 6.98
N HIS A 144 7.33 -6.17 7.20
CA HIS A 144 6.75 -6.08 8.54
C HIS A 144 5.66 -7.14 8.80
N GLY A 145 5.46 -8.10 7.88
CA GLY A 145 4.41 -9.11 8.02
C GLY A 145 3.01 -8.50 8.11
N LYS A 146 2.79 -7.34 7.46
CA LYS A 146 1.49 -6.67 7.41
C LYS A 146 0.59 -7.31 6.36
N ARG A 147 -0.69 -7.04 6.46
CA ARG A 147 -1.66 -7.45 5.45
C ARG A 147 -1.89 -6.30 4.50
N LEU A 148 -1.89 -6.60 3.22
CA LEU A 148 -2.20 -5.65 2.16
C LEU A 148 -3.44 -6.13 1.42
N VAL A 149 -4.47 -5.31 1.41
CA VAL A 149 -5.69 -5.52 0.63
C VAL A 149 -5.73 -4.44 -0.45
N VAL A 150 -5.74 -4.85 -1.70
CA VAL A 150 -5.76 -3.93 -2.83
C VAL A 150 -7.02 -4.19 -3.64
N ASP A 151 -7.91 -3.22 -3.69
CA ASP A 151 -9.08 -3.24 -4.54
C ASP A 151 -8.71 -2.75 -5.94
N GLU A 152 -9.33 -3.32 -6.99
CA GLU A 152 -9.02 -3.03 -8.39
C GLU A 152 -7.51 -3.12 -8.70
N PHE A 153 -6.88 -4.15 -8.15
CA PHE A 153 -5.44 -4.37 -8.24
C PHE A 153 -4.90 -4.34 -9.66
N ASP A 154 -5.61 -4.96 -10.59
CA ASP A 154 -5.26 -5.11 -12.02
C ASP A 154 -5.66 -3.89 -12.87
N SER A 155 -6.39 -2.93 -12.32
CA SER A 155 -6.81 -1.75 -13.07
C SER A 155 -5.60 -0.99 -13.62
N LYS A 156 -5.67 -0.59 -14.90
CA LYS A 156 -4.62 0.14 -15.64
C LYS A 156 -3.33 -0.66 -15.92
N MET A 157 -3.17 -1.86 -15.38
CA MET A 157 -1.98 -2.68 -15.58
C MET A 157 -2.18 -3.73 -16.66
N HIS A 158 -1.10 -3.97 -17.42
CA HIS A 158 -1.07 -5.12 -18.33
C HIS A 158 -1.07 -6.43 -17.51
N PRO A 159 -1.78 -7.49 -17.93
CA PRO A 159 -1.84 -8.77 -17.20
C PRO A 159 -0.48 -9.35 -16.80
N LEU A 160 0.56 -9.14 -17.60
CA LEU A 160 1.93 -9.56 -17.26
C LEU A 160 2.50 -8.82 -16.05
N LEU A 161 2.14 -7.56 -15.85
CA LEU A 161 2.56 -6.82 -14.65
C LEU A 161 1.82 -7.30 -13.41
N THR A 162 0.52 -7.53 -13.54
CA THR A 162 -0.31 -8.09 -12.47
C THR A 162 0.24 -9.44 -11.99
N SER A 163 0.57 -10.34 -12.92
CA SER A 163 1.09 -11.68 -12.60
C SER A 163 2.50 -11.68 -11.97
N ARG A 164 3.23 -10.57 -12.02
CA ARG A 164 4.55 -10.45 -11.40
C ARG A 164 4.51 -10.01 -9.95
N ILE A 165 3.37 -9.45 -9.51
CA ILE A 165 3.19 -9.04 -8.11
C ILE A 165 2.64 -10.20 -7.27
N ILE A 166 1.89 -11.11 -7.88
CA ILE A 166 1.30 -12.30 -7.25
C ILE A 166 2.30 -13.45 -7.24
#